data_7d84a45e532b33c889e37e545e82aad4
#
_entry.id   7d84a45e532b33c889e37e545e82aad4
#
_cell.length_a   1.000
_cell.length_b   1.000
_cell.length_c   1.000
_cell.angle_alpha   90.00
_cell.angle_beta   90.00
_cell.angle_gamma   90.00
#
_symmetry.space_group_name_H-M   'P 1'
#
loop_
_entity.id
_entity.type
_entity.pdbx_description
1 polymer ?
#
loop_
_entity_poly.entity_id
_entity_poly.type
_entity_poly.pdbx_seq_one_letter_code
_entity_poly.pdbx_strand_id
1 'polypeptide(L)'
;MSSNTQLTNCADLDVSNILFSKPETKSIPNTPISYNRINISYQNSDGSIGDLIVPTENLFSFGVQENTDMASSKVTGYSIPLVLWNRNGASNGEEQFINTIESIVNTCQDHLLTDSTKDALEKYDLDISDLKKFNPIYRKRDKGKIVEGKSPCLYPKLIVSKKDGNMNINTFFVDSSSGEDISPTSLLNKRMNCTCSLKIESIFVGRTISLQVKVYECVVDLLETGMKRLLSVQKPSIQIEHVETDDGEEEGEEEGEDDGENDGSIKDEDEQEEVEPEPEVEPEPEKPKKKGGRRKKN
;
A
#
# COMPACT_ATOMS: atom_id res chain seq x y z
N MET A 1 -12.08 -6.48 7.51
CA MET A 1 -12.63 -5.77 6.34
C MET A 1 -14.14 -5.80 6.40
N SER A 2 -14.81 -4.75 5.93
CA SER A 2 -16.28 -4.72 5.93
C SER A 2 -16.82 -5.71 4.91
N SER A 3 -17.89 -6.44 5.26
CA SER A 3 -18.60 -7.32 4.32
C SER A 3 -19.24 -6.57 3.14
N ASN A 4 -19.37 -5.25 3.27
CA ASN A 4 -20.00 -4.37 2.27
C ASN A 4 -18.99 -3.65 1.38
N THR A 5 -17.72 -4.09 1.40
CA THR A 5 -16.68 -3.50 0.56
C THR A 5 -16.99 -3.76 -0.92
N GLN A 6 -17.04 -2.69 -1.71
CA GLN A 6 -17.32 -2.72 -3.15
C GLN A 6 -16.24 -1.94 -3.89
N LEU A 7 -15.99 -2.31 -5.14
CA LEU A 7 -15.10 -1.57 -6.01
C LEU A 7 -15.84 -0.32 -6.52
N THR A 8 -15.25 0.85 -6.34
CA THR A 8 -15.78 2.12 -6.83
C THR A 8 -14.94 2.60 -8.00
N ASN A 9 -15.50 2.58 -9.22
CA ASN A 9 -14.79 3.06 -10.40
C ASN A 9 -14.51 4.56 -10.30
N CYS A 10 -13.38 5.00 -10.88
CA CYS A 10 -13.00 6.41 -10.89
C CYS A 10 -14.05 7.33 -11.50
N ALA A 11 -14.82 6.85 -12.49
CA ALA A 11 -15.88 7.61 -13.13
C ALA A 11 -17.12 7.83 -12.25
N ASP A 12 -17.38 6.90 -11.33
CA ASP A 12 -18.59 6.84 -10.51
C ASP A 12 -18.35 7.37 -9.08
N LEU A 13 -17.10 7.69 -8.74
CA LEU A 13 -16.75 8.12 -7.40
C LEU A 13 -17.27 9.54 -7.12
N ASP A 14 -18.11 9.63 -6.11
CA ASP A 14 -18.58 10.90 -5.53
C ASP A 14 -17.89 11.12 -4.18
N VAL A 15 -16.98 12.10 -4.13
CA VAL A 15 -16.24 12.42 -2.90
C VAL A 15 -17.12 12.83 -1.71
N SER A 16 -18.37 13.24 -1.96
CA SER A 16 -19.33 13.56 -0.89
C SER A 16 -19.79 12.34 -0.10
N ASN A 17 -19.59 11.12 -0.65
CA ASN A 17 -19.89 9.85 -0.01
C ASN A 17 -18.74 9.31 0.84
N ILE A 18 -17.63 10.04 0.92
CA ILE A 18 -16.50 9.69 1.80
C ILE A 18 -16.87 10.02 3.24
N LEU A 19 -16.72 9.03 4.12
CA LEU A 19 -17.02 9.12 5.54
C LEU A 19 -15.75 9.02 6.36
N PHE A 20 -15.65 9.86 7.38
CA PHE A 20 -14.49 9.90 8.28
C PHE A 20 -14.92 9.47 9.69
N SER A 21 -14.14 8.61 10.32
CA SER A 21 -14.32 8.29 11.74
C SER A 21 -13.86 9.47 12.62
N LYS A 22 -14.22 9.43 13.89
CA LYS A 22 -13.53 10.28 14.87
C LYS A 22 -12.06 9.87 14.96
N PRO A 23 -11.15 10.81 15.28
CA PRO A 23 -9.75 10.48 15.53
C PRO A 23 -9.62 9.46 16.67
N GLU A 24 -8.87 8.40 16.45
CA GLU A 24 -8.52 7.37 17.44
C GLU A 24 -7.05 7.52 17.78
N THR A 25 -6.73 7.69 19.06
CA THR A 25 -5.34 7.71 19.53
C THR A 25 -4.83 6.30 19.71
N LYS A 26 -3.72 5.98 19.03
CA LYS A 26 -3.02 4.71 19.14
C LYS A 26 -1.60 4.94 19.63
N SER A 27 -1.02 3.94 20.30
CA SER A 27 0.36 3.97 20.78
C SER A 27 1.19 2.92 20.07
N ILE A 28 2.44 3.26 19.76
CA ILE A 28 3.38 2.28 19.21
C ILE A 28 3.87 1.40 20.39
N PRO A 29 3.70 0.06 20.33
CA PRO A 29 4.12 -0.82 21.39
C PRO A 29 5.59 -0.62 21.76
N ASN A 30 5.88 -0.62 23.08
CA ASN A 30 7.23 -0.45 23.64
C ASN A 30 7.89 0.92 23.36
N THR A 31 7.14 1.94 22.92
CA THR A 31 7.63 3.30 22.73
C THR A 31 6.72 4.31 23.43
N PRO A 32 7.21 5.51 23.78
CA PRO A 32 6.36 6.60 24.30
C PRO A 32 5.61 7.35 23.16
N ILE A 33 5.66 6.84 21.93
CA ILE A 33 5.12 7.53 20.76
C ILE A 33 3.65 7.15 20.59
N SER A 34 2.80 8.18 20.44
CA SER A 34 1.39 8.04 20.07
C SER A 34 1.10 8.78 18.76
N TYR A 35 0.08 8.34 18.08
CA TYR A 35 -0.43 8.96 16.87
C TYR A 35 -1.96 8.89 16.84
N ASN A 36 -2.60 9.72 16.03
CA ASN A 36 -4.02 9.64 15.79
C ASN A 36 -4.28 9.05 14.40
N ARG A 37 -5.35 8.25 14.32
CA ARG A 37 -5.82 7.64 13.07
C ARG A 37 -7.28 8.05 12.86
N ILE A 38 -7.59 8.48 11.63
CA ILE A 38 -8.96 8.75 11.17
C ILE A 38 -9.24 7.74 10.07
N ASN A 39 -10.13 6.76 10.33
CA ASN A 39 -10.49 5.75 9.35
C ASN A 39 -11.38 6.36 8.26
N ILE A 40 -11.20 5.90 7.02
CA ILE A 40 -11.96 6.32 5.85
C ILE A 40 -12.87 5.17 5.44
N SER A 41 -14.14 5.48 5.20
CA SER A 41 -15.16 4.57 4.68
C SER A 41 -15.87 5.25 3.51
N TYR A 42 -16.65 4.49 2.76
CA TYR A 42 -17.41 4.99 1.63
C TYR A 42 -18.85 4.51 1.67
N GLN A 43 -19.79 5.40 1.43
CA GLN A 43 -21.19 5.05 1.27
C GLN A 43 -21.44 4.63 -0.18
N ASN A 44 -21.69 3.34 -0.38
CA ASN A 44 -21.96 2.77 -1.69
C ASN A 44 -23.32 3.24 -2.25
N SER A 45 -23.55 3.05 -3.54
CA SER A 45 -24.79 3.42 -4.21
C SER A 45 -26.03 2.71 -3.66
N ASP A 46 -25.87 1.55 -3.04
CA ASP A 46 -26.92 0.79 -2.35
C ASP A 46 -27.20 1.29 -0.91
N GLY A 47 -26.49 2.34 -0.47
CA GLY A 47 -26.58 2.91 0.87
C GLY A 47 -25.78 2.15 1.93
N SER A 48 -25.13 1.03 1.59
CA SER A 48 -24.25 0.32 2.52
C SER A 48 -22.94 1.11 2.72
N ILE A 49 -22.29 0.90 3.88
CA ILE A 49 -20.98 1.51 4.18
C ILE A 49 -19.93 0.44 4.12
N GLY A 50 -18.90 0.66 3.30
CA GLY A 50 -17.77 -0.24 3.11
C GLY A 50 -16.43 0.50 3.08
N ASP A 51 -15.38 -0.22 2.77
CA ASP A 51 -14.06 0.36 2.52
C ASP A 51 -14.06 1.14 1.19
N LEU A 52 -13.33 2.23 1.11
CA LEU A 52 -13.13 2.96 -0.15
C LEU A 52 -12.07 2.24 -0.99
N ILE A 53 -12.50 1.54 -2.03
CA ILE A 53 -11.63 0.79 -2.95
C ILE A 53 -11.74 1.39 -4.35
N VAL A 54 -10.60 1.81 -4.91
CA VAL A 54 -10.52 2.45 -6.23
C VAL A 54 -9.60 1.62 -7.14
N PRO A 55 -10.03 1.22 -8.36
CA PRO A 55 -9.18 0.49 -9.29
C PRO A 55 -8.19 1.43 -9.98
N THR A 56 -7.00 0.91 -10.30
CA THR A 56 -6.06 1.55 -11.21
C THR A 56 -6.31 1.10 -12.65
N GLU A 57 -5.74 1.82 -13.60
CA GLU A 57 -5.49 1.29 -14.94
C GLU A 57 -4.39 0.20 -14.89
N ASN A 58 -4.09 -0.41 -16.04
CA ASN A 58 -2.96 -1.33 -16.15
C ASN A 58 -1.65 -0.54 -16.14
N LEU A 59 -0.95 -0.55 -15.02
CA LEU A 59 0.23 0.27 -14.74
C LEU A 59 1.49 -0.59 -14.70
N PHE A 60 2.62 0.04 -15.05
CA PHE A 60 3.92 -0.59 -14.88
C PHE A 60 4.38 -0.52 -13.42
N SER A 61 4.96 -1.61 -12.93
CA SER A 61 5.58 -1.71 -11.61
C SER A 61 6.97 -2.36 -11.67
N PHE A 62 7.82 -1.97 -10.73
CA PHE A 62 9.12 -2.63 -10.48
C PHE A 62 9.00 -3.89 -9.61
N GLY A 63 7.78 -4.28 -9.26
CA GLY A 63 7.48 -5.42 -8.39
C GLY A 63 7.33 -5.05 -6.93
N VAL A 64 7.07 -6.05 -6.12
CA VAL A 64 6.96 -5.90 -4.66
C VAL A 64 8.33 -5.52 -4.10
N GLN A 65 8.35 -4.58 -3.15
CA GLN A 65 9.54 -4.11 -2.45
C GLN A 65 9.36 -4.27 -0.95
N GLU A 66 10.45 -4.65 -0.27
CA GLU A 66 10.50 -4.70 1.18
C GLU A 66 10.74 -3.31 1.75
N ASN A 67 9.96 -2.94 2.75
CA ASN A 67 10.22 -1.77 3.57
C ASN A 67 11.03 -2.23 4.77
N THR A 68 12.23 -1.69 4.93
CA THR A 68 13.15 -2.06 6.01
C THR A 68 13.36 -0.91 6.97
N ASP A 69 13.45 -1.21 8.26
CA ASP A 69 13.92 -0.25 9.26
C ASP A 69 15.43 0.00 9.07
N MET A 70 15.83 1.25 8.93
CA MET A 70 17.23 1.63 8.70
C MET A 70 18.14 1.28 9.88
N ALA A 71 17.63 1.26 11.10
CA ALA A 71 18.42 0.97 12.29
C ALA A 71 18.63 -0.53 12.52
N SER A 72 17.59 -1.34 12.28
CA SER A 72 17.60 -2.78 12.59
C SER A 72 17.71 -3.67 11.35
N SER A 73 17.58 -3.13 10.15
CA SER A 73 17.49 -3.85 8.87
C SER A 73 16.36 -4.92 8.85
N LYS A 74 15.40 -4.82 9.76
CA LYS A 74 14.23 -5.70 9.78
C LYS A 74 13.21 -5.25 8.75
N VAL A 75 12.59 -6.21 8.08
CA VAL A 75 11.45 -5.94 7.20
C VAL A 75 10.26 -5.55 8.07
N THR A 76 9.67 -4.42 7.76
CA THR A 76 8.58 -3.78 8.51
C THR A 76 7.27 -3.83 7.76
N GLY A 77 7.36 -4.01 6.44
CA GLY A 77 6.22 -4.12 5.56
C GLY A 77 6.65 -4.33 4.12
N TYR A 78 5.70 -4.20 3.23
CA TYR A 78 5.90 -4.32 1.79
C TYR A 78 5.15 -3.21 1.07
N SER A 79 5.68 -2.78 -0.05
CA SER A 79 5.04 -1.81 -0.95
C SER A 79 5.19 -2.24 -2.40
N ILE A 80 4.40 -1.63 -3.28
CA ILE A 80 4.49 -1.83 -4.72
C ILE A 80 4.57 -0.47 -5.42
N PRO A 81 5.72 -0.11 -6.04
CA PRO A 81 5.82 1.11 -6.81
C PRO A 81 4.99 1.02 -8.09
N LEU A 82 4.02 1.90 -8.26
CA LEU A 82 3.19 2.03 -9.46
C LEU A 82 3.58 3.28 -10.23
N VAL A 83 3.93 3.12 -11.50
CA VAL A 83 4.22 4.22 -12.42
C VAL A 83 2.91 4.61 -13.11
N LEU A 84 2.39 5.82 -12.85
CA LEU A 84 1.01 6.18 -13.15
C LEU A 84 0.72 6.46 -14.63
N TRP A 85 1.75 6.59 -15.47
CA TRP A 85 1.63 6.58 -16.94
C TRP A 85 2.94 6.17 -17.59
N ASN A 86 2.91 5.80 -18.86
CA ASN A 86 4.09 5.42 -19.62
C ASN A 86 4.77 6.66 -20.27
N ARG A 87 5.81 6.43 -21.08
CA ARG A 87 6.62 7.50 -21.70
C ARG A 87 5.86 8.39 -22.69
N ASN A 88 4.71 7.95 -23.17
CA ASN A 88 3.91 8.68 -24.18
C ASN A 88 2.92 9.66 -23.54
N GLY A 89 2.97 9.83 -22.23
CA GLY A 89 2.01 10.61 -21.45
C GLY A 89 0.88 9.75 -20.89
N ALA A 90 -0.01 10.38 -20.12
CA ALA A 90 -1.14 9.71 -19.53
C ALA A 90 -2.23 9.43 -20.57
N SER A 91 -2.86 8.28 -20.51
CA SER A 91 -4.13 7.98 -21.16
C SER A 91 -5.28 8.68 -20.42
N ASN A 92 -6.46 8.76 -21.03
CA ASN A 92 -7.64 9.33 -20.38
C ASN A 92 -8.00 8.61 -19.07
N GLY A 93 -7.87 7.28 -19.02
CA GLY A 93 -8.11 6.50 -17.79
C GLY A 93 -7.09 6.80 -16.70
N GLU A 94 -5.80 6.87 -17.06
CA GLU A 94 -4.72 7.21 -16.13
C GLU A 94 -4.86 8.64 -15.58
N GLU A 95 -5.25 9.61 -16.43
CA GLU A 95 -5.56 10.97 -15.99
C GLU A 95 -6.77 10.99 -15.04
N GLN A 96 -7.82 10.25 -15.40
CA GLN A 96 -9.00 10.14 -14.55
C GLN A 96 -8.67 9.54 -13.18
N PHE A 97 -7.86 8.48 -13.14
CA PHE A 97 -7.40 7.89 -11.89
C PHE A 97 -6.63 8.91 -11.03
N ILE A 98 -5.67 9.64 -11.62
CA ILE A 98 -4.89 10.67 -10.92
C ILE A 98 -5.81 11.76 -10.36
N ASN A 99 -6.73 12.27 -11.18
CA ASN A 99 -7.69 13.30 -10.77
C ASN A 99 -8.60 12.81 -9.64
N THR A 100 -8.99 11.53 -9.68
CA THR A 100 -9.79 10.90 -8.62
C THR A 100 -9.01 10.85 -7.30
N ILE A 101 -7.76 10.40 -7.32
CA ILE A 101 -6.91 10.39 -6.12
C ILE A 101 -6.69 11.82 -5.60
N GLU A 102 -6.43 12.79 -6.46
CA GLU A 102 -6.26 14.20 -6.05
C GLU A 102 -7.55 14.77 -5.44
N SER A 103 -8.72 14.39 -5.96
CA SER A 103 -10.02 14.78 -5.37
C SER A 103 -10.24 14.18 -3.99
N ILE A 104 -9.86 12.91 -3.80
CA ILE A 104 -9.89 12.26 -2.48
C ILE A 104 -8.94 12.97 -1.52
N VAL A 105 -7.70 13.26 -1.96
CA VAL A 105 -6.70 13.99 -1.16
C VAL A 105 -7.25 15.34 -0.71
N ASN A 106 -7.83 16.12 -1.62
CA ASN A 106 -8.39 17.44 -1.30
C ASN A 106 -9.52 17.32 -0.28
N THR A 107 -10.44 16.36 -0.45
CA THR A 107 -11.54 16.10 0.51
C THR A 107 -11.00 15.72 1.90
N CYS A 108 -9.96 14.90 1.96
CA CYS A 108 -9.30 14.56 3.22
C CYS A 108 -8.61 15.77 3.87
N GLN A 109 -7.97 16.63 3.08
CA GLN A 109 -7.35 17.85 3.56
C GLN A 109 -8.39 18.83 4.11
N ASP A 110 -9.50 19.03 3.38
CA ASP A 110 -10.61 19.87 3.82
C ASP A 110 -11.19 19.37 5.15
N HIS A 111 -11.37 18.04 5.30
CA HIS A 111 -11.81 17.44 6.55
C HIS A 111 -10.85 17.70 7.71
N LEU A 112 -9.53 17.54 7.48
CA LEU A 112 -8.51 17.79 8.51
C LEU A 112 -8.48 19.24 8.97
N LEU A 113 -8.80 20.17 8.08
CA LEU A 113 -8.74 21.61 8.36
C LEU A 113 -10.04 22.15 8.99
N THR A 114 -11.06 21.33 9.18
CA THR A 114 -12.28 21.74 9.90
C THR A 114 -11.97 21.99 11.38
N ASP A 115 -12.62 22.99 11.99
CA ASP A 115 -12.44 23.30 13.41
C ASP A 115 -12.73 22.10 14.31
N SER A 116 -13.79 21.32 13.97
CA SER A 116 -14.17 20.13 14.73
C SER A 116 -13.09 19.03 14.72
N THR A 117 -12.37 18.86 13.59
CA THR A 117 -11.29 17.88 13.51
C THR A 117 -10.03 18.37 14.19
N LYS A 118 -9.70 19.68 14.06
CA LYS A 118 -8.58 20.31 14.78
C LYS A 118 -8.76 20.20 16.28
N ASP A 119 -9.97 20.47 16.78
CA ASP A 119 -10.32 20.32 18.20
C ASP A 119 -10.16 18.86 18.67
N ALA A 120 -10.65 17.90 17.87
CA ALA A 120 -10.56 16.47 18.21
C ALA A 120 -9.13 15.94 18.18
N LEU A 121 -8.25 16.53 17.37
CA LEU A 121 -6.83 16.19 17.26
C LEU A 121 -5.95 16.99 18.23
N GLU A 122 -6.51 18.00 18.93
CA GLU A 122 -5.76 18.99 19.74
C GLU A 122 -4.67 19.72 18.92
N LYS A 123 -4.89 19.90 17.61
CA LYS A 123 -3.99 20.56 16.66
C LYS A 123 -4.61 21.85 16.09
N TYR A 124 -4.74 22.86 16.95
CA TYR A 124 -5.44 24.12 16.62
C TYR A 124 -4.76 24.92 15.52
N ASP A 125 -3.43 24.85 15.44
CA ASP A 125 -2.60 25.59 14.46
C ASP A 125 -2.41 24.84 13.15
N LEU A 126 -3.09 23.68 12.96
CA LEU A 126 -2.94 22.89 11.74
C LEU A 126 -3.39 23.70 10.52
N ASP A 127 -2.51 23.80 9.52
CA ASP A 127 -2.80 24.47 8.26
C ASP A 127 -2.34 23.64 7.05
N ILE A 128 -2.61 24.17 5.85
CA ILE A 128 -2.27 23.49 4.58
C ILE A 128 -0.76 23.29 4.41
N SER A 129 0.07 24.09 5.09
CA SER A 129 1.53 23.96 4.99
C SER A 129 2.06 22.71 5.69
N ASP A 130 1.33 22.19 6.67
CA ASP A 130 1.65 20.95 7.38
C ASP A 130 1.31 19.71 6.52
N LEU A 131 0.44 19.89 5.52
CA LEU A 131 -0.05 18.83 4.65
C LEU A 131 0.75 18.67 3.34
N LYS A 132 1.97 19.22 3.27
CA LYS A 132 2.81 19.17 2.06
C LYS A 132 3.15 17.73 1.61
N LYS A 133 3.27 16.80 2.54
CA LYS A 133 3.58 15.38 2.28
C LYS A 133 2.31 14.49 2.29
N PHE A 134 1.14 15.08 2.37
CA PHE A 134 -0.12 14.35 2.49
C PHE A 134 -0.54 13.63 1.20
N ASN A 135 -0.25 14.24 0.03
CA ASN A 135 -0.58 13.63 -1.25
C ASN A 135 0.31 12.40 -1.50
N PRO A 136 -0.25 11.20 -1.66
CA PRO A 136 0.51 9.97 -1.87
C PRO A 136 1.12 9.88 -3.28
N ILE A 137 0.70 10.74 -4.22
CA ILE A 137 1.28 10.80 -5.57
C ILE A 137 2.60 11.53 -5.52
N TYR A 138 3.69 10.78 -5.71
CA TYR A 138 5.03 11.33 -5.81
C TYR A 138 5.31 11.86 -7.21
N ARG A 139 5.64 13.16 -7.32
CA ARG A 139 6.08 13.80 -8.55
C ARG A 139 7.55 14.17 -8.43
N LYS A 140 8.40 13.69 -9.36
CA LYS A 140 9.82 14.04 -9.36
C LYS A 140 10.00 15.55 -9.43
N ARG A 141 10.85 16.10 -8.55
CA ARG A 141 11.18 17.53 -8.51
C ARG A 141 12.68 17.72 -8.78
N ASP A 142 13.00 18.78 -9.51
CA ASP A 142 14.35 19.30 -9.64
C ASP A 142 14.36 20.76 -9.17
N LYS A 143 15.25 21.10 -8.25
CA LYS A 143 15.32 22.45 -7.64
C LYS A 143 13.97 23.00 -7.18
N GLY A 144 13.13 22.13 -6.62
CA GLY A 144 11.77 22.46 -6.11
C GLY A 144 10.66 22.53 -7.15
N LYS A 145 10.97 22.45 -8.45
CA LYS A 145 9.99 22.43 -9.56
C LYS A 145 9.71 20.99 -10.00
N ILE A 146 8.45 20.71 -10.33
CA ILE A 146 8.07 19.41 -10.91
C ILE A 146 8.76 19.27 -12.28
N VAL A 147 9.39 18.12 -12.50
CA VAL A 147 10.02 17.80 -13.79
C VAL A 147 8.94 17.36 -14.76
N GLU A 148 8.67 18.19 -15.77
CA GLU A 148 7.69 17.90 -16.81
C GLU A 148 8.05 16.64 -17.60
N GLY A 149 7.05 15.89 -18.05
CA GLY A 149 7.23 14.66 -18.83
C GLY A 149 7.77 13.46 -18.04
N LYS A 150 7.93 13.58 -16.71
CA LYS A 150 8.23 12.43 -15.85
C LYS A 150 6.95 11.89 -15.22
N SER A 151 6.74 10.60 -15.40
CA SER A 151 5.60 9.90 -14.82
C SER A 151 5.62 10.04 -13.30
N PRO A 152 4.50 10.41 -12.67
CA PRO A 152 4.38 10.34 -11.23
C PRO A 152 4.31 8.87 -10.79
N CYS A 153 4.64 8.65 -9.53
CA CYS A 153 4.62 7.32 -8.92
C CYS A 153 3.72 7.33 -7.68
N LEU A 154 3.14 6.17 -7.41
CA LEU A 154 2.43 5.90 -6.16
C LEU A 154 3.10 4.70 -5.50
N TYR A 155 3.22 4.72 -4.18
CA TYR A 155 3.87 3.66 -3.39
C TYR A 155 2.89 3.08 -2.36
N PRO A 156 1.79 2.44 -2.78
CA PRO A 156 0.85 1.86 -1.85
C PRO A 156 1.50 0.69 -1.10
N LYS A 157 1.19 0.59 0.19
CA LYS A 157 1.65 -0.51 1.05
C LYS A 157 0.80 -1.76 0.80
N LEU A 158 1.38 -2.94 0.95
CA LEU A 158 0.60 -4.17 0.99
C LEU A 158 -0.11 -4.31 2.34
N ILE A 159 -1.27 -4.95 2.35
CA ILE A 159 -1.95 -5.31 3.59
C ILE A 159 -1.20 -6.48 4.20
N VAL A 160 -0.71 -6.29 5.42
CA VAL A 160 0.04 -7.30 6.16
C VAL A 160 -0.61 -7.54 7.52
N SER A 161 -0.46 -8.74 8.05
CA SER A 161 -0.77 -9.09 9.43
C SER A 161 0.46 -9.69 10.10
N LYS A 162 0.62 -9.44 11.39
CA LYS A 162 1.69 -10.03 12.20
C LYS A 162 1.08 -11.10 13.09
N LYS A 163 1.55 -12.35 12.95
CA LYS A 163 1.18 -13.45 13.81
C LYS A 163 2.44 -14.18 14.26
N ASP A 164 2.63 -14.36 15.57
CA ASP A 164 3.77 -15.06 16.15
C ASP A 164 5.14 -14.56 15.70
N GLY A 165 5.27 -13.23 15.50
CA GLY A 165 6.49 -12.60 15.01
C GLY A 165 6.72 -12.74 13.50
N ASN A 166 5.87 -13.46 12.79
CA ASN A 166 5.91 -13.61 11.34
C ASN A 166 4.97 -12.60 10.69
N MET A 167 5.42 -12.02 9.57
CA MET A 167 4.62 -11.10 8.76
C MET A 167 3.97 -11.88 7.61
N ASN A 168 2.63 -11.87 7.57
CA ASN A 168 1.86 -12.48 6.50
C ASN A 168 1.27 -11.40 5.62
N ILE A 169 1.45 -11.50 4.31
CA ILE A 169 0.87 -10.58 3.34
C ILE A 169 -0.55 -11.06 3.02
N ASN A 170 -1.53 -10.20 3.28
CA ASN A 170 -2.95 -10.48 3.06
C ASN A 170 -3.49 -9.85 1.77
N THR A 171 -2.68 -9.08 1.03
CA THR A 171 -3.02 -8.59 -0.31
C THR A 171 -3.08 -9.77 -1.28
N PHE A 172 -4.15 -9.85 -2.06
CA PHE A 172 -4.31 -10.87 -3.09
C PHE A 172 -3.52 -10.51 -4.35
N PHE A 173 -2.76 -11.48 -4.87
CA PHE A 173 -2.07 -11.36 -6.17
C PHE A 173 -2.51 -12.51 -7.06
N VAL A 174 -2.99 -12.17 -8.26
CA VAL A 174 -3.54 -13.11 -9.22
C VAL A 174 -2.81 -12.96 -10.56
N ASP A 175 -2.43 -14.06 -11.17
CA ASP A 175 -1.87 -14.07 -12.52
C ASP A 175 -2.96 -13.76 -13.56
N SER A 176 -2.72 -12.76 -14.41
CA SER A 176 -3.70 -12.32 -15.41
C SER A 176 -4.00 -13.38 -16.46
N SER A 177 -3.09 -14.30 -16.72
CA SER A 177 -3.20 -15.31 -17.77
C SER A 177 -3.83 -16.61 -17.30
N SER A 178 -3.50 -17.05 -16.07
CA SER A 178 -3.99 -18.31 -15.50
C SER A 178 -5.16 -18.13 -14.54
N GLY A 179 -5.30 -16.94 -13.94
CA GLY A 179 -6.24 -16.69 -12.85
C GLY A 179 -5.85 -17.36 -11.53
N GLU A 180 -4.62 -17.86 -11.43
CA GLU A 180 -4.12 -18.53 -10.23
C GLU A 180 -3.50 -17.50 -9.26
N ASP A 181 -3.57 -17.80 -7.97
CA ASP A 181 -2.94 -16.99 -6.92
C ASP A 181 -1.41 -17.05 -7.04
N ILE A 182 -0.78 -15.88 -6.93
CA ILE A 182 0.67 -15.73 -6.93
C ILE A 182 1.14 -15.37 -5.51
N SER A 183 2.19 -16.06 -5.04
CA SER A 183 2.84 -15.64 -3.80
C SER A 183 3.46 -14.25 -3.94
N PRO A 184 3.10 -13.27 -3.10
CA PRO A 184 3.64 -11.90 -3.19
C PRO A 184 5.18 -11.85 -3.09
N THR A 185 5.78 -12.75 -2.31
CA THR A 185 7.23 -12.84 -2.16
C THR A 185 7.94 -13.29 -3.44
N SER A 186 7.25 -14.04 -4.31
CA SER A 186 7.79 -14.40 -5.63
C SER A 186 7.88 -13.22 -6.59
N LEU A 187 7.21 -12.10 -6.28
CA LEU A 187 7.16 -10.86 -7.07
C LEU A 187 8.18 -9.82 -6.61
N LEU A 188 9.02 -10.15 -5.63
CA LEU A 188 10.05 -9.24 -5.14
C LEU A 188 10.98 -8.79 -6.28
N ASN A 189 11.02 -7.47 -6.50
CA ASN A 189 11.82 -6.81 -7.53
C ASN A 189 11.61 -7.33 -8.96
N LYS A 190 10.47 -7.95 -9.24
CA LYS A 190 10.10 -8.41 -10.59
C LYS A 190 9.29 -7.37 -11.32
N ARG A 191 9.77 -6.95 -12.49
CA ARG A 191 9.05 -6.03 -13.36
C ARG A 191 7.78 -6.67 -13.88
N MET A 192 6.67 -5.92 -13.82
CA MET A 192 5.37 -6.39 -14.24
C MET A 192 4.48 -5.23 -14.69
N ASN A 193 3.47 -5.53 -15.47
CA ASN A 193 2.29 -4.69 -15.59
C ASN A 193 1.25 -5.22 -14.60
N CYS A 194 0.48 -4.34 -14.02
CA CYS A 194 -0.53 -4.77 -13.06
C CYS A 194 -1.71 -3.79 -12.98
N THR A 195 -2.86 -4.35 -12.68
CA THR A 195 -4.07 -3.60 -12.31
C THR A 195 -4.33 -3.85 -10.85
N CYS A 196 -4.35 -2.79 -10.05
CA CYS A 196 -4.55 -2.89 -8.60
C CYS A 196 -5.91 -2.31 -8.20
N SER A 197 -6.54 -2.92 -7.19
CA SER A 197 -7.56 -2.25 -6.41
C SER A 197 -6.92 -1.66 -5.15
N LEU A 198 -7.04 -0.34 -5.00
CA LEU A 198 -6.39 0.42 -3.93
C LEU A 198 -7.38 0.80 -2.85
N LYS A 199 -7.10 0.39 -1.62
CA LYS A 199 -7.85 0.81 -0.44
C LYS A 199 -7.30 2.14 0.07
N ILE A 200 -8.16 3.15 0.10
CA ILE A 200 -7.89 4.41 0.80
C ILE A 200 -8.32 4.21 2.25
N GLU A 201 -7.36 3.88 3.10
CA GLU A 201 -7.64 3.28 4.39
C GLU A 201 -7.90 4.30 5.49
N SER A 202 -6.98 5.25 5.67
CA SER A 202 -7.02 6.17 6.81
C SER A 202 -6.13 7.37 6.62
N ILE A 203 -6.32 8.37 7.46
CA ILE A 203 -5.41 9.49 7.65
C ILE A 203 -4.59 9.19 8.90
N PHE A 204 -3.28 9.11 8.75
CA PHE A 204 -2.33 9.02 9.84
C PHE A 204 -1.91 10.42 10.28
N VAL A 205 -2.03 10.72 11.58
CA VAL A 205 -1.68 12.01 12.17
C VAL A 205 -0.71 11.78 13.33
N GLY A 206 0.57 11.77 13.00
CA GLY A 206 1.66 11.66 13.97
C GLY A 206 2.59 12.86 13.90
N ARG A 207 3.89 12.61 13.81
CA ARG A 207 4.90 13.63 13.53
C ARG A 207 4.73 14.19 12.11
N THR A 208 4.37 13.34 11.17
CA THR A 208 3.94 13.72 9.82
C THR A 208 2.48 13.37 9.65
N ILE A 209 1.79 14.02 8.71
CA ILE A 209 0.41 13.71 8.37
C ILE A 209 0.42 13.12 6.98
N SER A 210 -0.17 11.94 6.82
CA SER A 210 -0.17 11.21 5.54
C SER A 210 -1.46 10.46 5.30
N LEU A 211 -1.81 10.29 4.02
CA LEU A 211 -2.90 9.44 3.58
C LEU A 211 -2.38 8.01 3.40
N GLN A 212 -2.97 7.06 4.10
CA GLN A 212 -2.58 5.65 4.01
C GLN A 212 -3.35 4.98 2.86
N VAL A 213 -2.58 4.53 1.86
CA VAL A 213 -3.08 3.82 0.68
C VAL A 213 -2.50 2.42 0.69
N LYS A 214 -3.37 1.41 0.61
CA LYS A 214 -2.99 0.00 0.61
C LYS A 214 -3.47 -0.71 -0.66
N VAL A 215 -2.76 -1.75 -1.07
CA VAL A 215 -3.20 -2.63 -2.16
C VAL A 215 -4.10 -3.70 -1.56
N TYR A 216 -5.35 -3.73 -2.01
CA TYR A 216 -6.30 -4.75 -1.63
C TYR A 216 -6.11 -6.01 -2.48
N GLU A 217 -6.03 -5.84 -3.79
CA GLU A 217 -5.85 -6.89 -4.78
C GLU A 217 -4.99 -6.39 -5.95
N CYS A 218 -4.26 -7.27 -6.58
CA CYS A 218 -3.39 -6.97 -7.71
C CYS A 218 -3.45 -8.09 -8.76
N VAL A 219 -3.94 -7.78 -9.93
CA VAL A 219 -3.87 -8.67 -11.11
C VAL A 219 -2.57 -8.37 -11.84
N VAL A 220 -1.73 -9.39 -12.01
CA VAL A 220 -0.34 -9.27 -12.45
C VAL A 220 -0.15 -9.88 -13.83
N ASP A 221 0.55 -9.15 -14.69
CA ASP A 221 1.10 -9.61 -15.96
C ASP A 221 2.63 -9.48 -15.88
N LEU A 222 3.31 -10.61 -15.66
CA LEU A 222 4.76 -10.65 -15.50
C LEU A 222 5.45 -10.35 -16.83
N LEU A 223 6.31 -9.33 -16.82
CA LEU A 223 7.16 -9.03 -17.95
C LEU A 223 8.35 -10.00 -17.96
N GLU A 224 8.42 -10.83 -18.99
CA GLU A 224 9.56 -11.69 -19.23
C GLU A 224 10.82 -10.83 -19.43
N THR A 225 11.71 -10.84 -18.46
CA THR A 225 13.01 -10.16 -18.55
C THR A 225 14.13 -11.17 -18.54
N GLY A 226 15.00 -11.12 -19.55
CA GLY A 226 16.19 -11.97 -19.61
C GLY A 226 16.13 -13.06 -20.69
N MET A 227 17.00 -14.05 -20.56
CA MET A 227 17.09 -15.17 -21.51
C MET A 227 15.87 -16.09 -21.39
N LYS A 228 15.18 -16.32 -22.50
CA LYS A 228 14.11 -17.31 -22.57
C LYS A 228 14.68 -18.73 -22.53
N ARG A 229 14.01 -19.63 -21.82
CA ARG A 229 14.31 -21.05 -21.92
C ARG A 229 13.95 -21.55 -23.33
N LEU A 230 14.96 -22.02 -24.07
CA LEU A 230 14.77 -22.58 -25.42
C LEU A 230 14.56 -24.09 -25.39
N LEU A 231 14.94 -24.74 -24.29
CA LEU A 231 14.75 -26.19 -24.13
C LEU A 231 13.44 -26.45 -23.39
N SER A 232 12.56 -27.22 -24.03
CA SER A 232 11.35 -27.72 -23.38
C SER A 232 11.72 -28.81 -22.36
N VAL A 233 11.38 -28.61 -21.10
CA VAL A 233 11.45 -29.66 -20.10
C VAL A 233 10.17 -30.49 -20.24
N GLN A 234 10.29 -31.70 -20.78
CA GLN A 234 9.19 -32.63 -20.71
C GLN A 234 8.94 -32.95 -19.23
N LYS A 235 7.79 -32.55 -18.71
CA LYS A 235 7.33 -33.04 -17.41
C LYS A 235 7.17 -34.56 -17.54
N PRO A 236 7.82 -35.38 -16.70
CA PRO A 236 7.55 -36.80 -16.70
C PRO A 236 6.05 -37.00 -16.41
N SER A 237 5.30 -37.52 -17.38
CA SER A 237 3.96 -37.98 -17.13
C SER A 237 4.06 -39.19 -16.22
N ILE A 238 3.75 -39.02 -14.95
CA ILE A 238 3.54 -40.15 -14.04
C ILE A 238 2.26 -40.81 -14.51
N GLN A 239 2.39 -41.86 -15.31
CA GLN A 239 1.32 -42.79 -15.51
C GLN A 239 1.15 -43.54 -14.21
N ILE A 240 0.10 -43.24 -13.48
CA ILE A 240 -0.37 -44.06 -12.38
C ILE A 240 -1.03 -45.25 -13.06
N GLU A 241 -0.28 -46.36 -13.19
CA GLU A 241 -0.87 -47.66 -13.49
C GLU A 241 -1.76 -48.01 -12.30
N HIS A 242 -3.05 -48.03 -12.52
CA HIS A 242 -4.01 -48.66 -11.63
C HIS A 242 -3.70 -50.15 -11.57
N VAL A 243 -2.98 -50.57 -10.54
CA VAL A 243 -2.97 -51.97 -10.16
C VAL A 243 -4.25 -52.20 -9.38
N GLU A 244 -5.20 -52.87 -10.03
CA GLU A 244 -6.34 -53.46 -9.32
C GLU A 244 -5.80 -54.62 -8.47
N THR A 245 -5.78 -54.41 -7.16
CA THR A 245 -5.68 -55.53 -6.23
C THR A 245 -7.05 -55.67 -5.58
N ASP A 246 -7.65 -56.79 -5.99
CA ASP A 246 -8.83 -57.38 -5.38
C ASP A 246 -8.48 -57.91 -3.95
N ASP A 247 -9.51 -58.02 -3.11
CA ASP A 247 -9.62 -58.73 -1.84
C ASP A 247 -9.31 -58.00 -0.55
N GLY A 248 -10.36 -58.05 0.32
CA GLY A 248 -10.22 -58.18 1.74
C GLY A 248 -11.03 -57.18 2.59
N GLU A 249 -12.23 -57.59 2.92
CA GLU A 249 -13.09 -57.04 3.97
C GLU A 249 -12.35 -57.09 5.32
N GLU A 250 -12.40 -55.97 6.09
CA GLU A 250 -12.50 -56.05 7.56
C GLU A 250 -13.10 -54.78 8.11
N GLU A 251 -14.19 -54.96 8.84
CA GLU A 251 -14.93 -53.99 9.63
C GLU A 251 -14.10 -53.47 10.77
N GLY A 252 -14.25 -52.19 11.09
CA GLY A 252 -13.71 -51.61 12.32
C GLY A 252 -14.39 -50.27 12.59
N GLU A 253 -15.50 -50.33 13.30
CA GLU A 253 -16.14 -49.19 13.98
C GLU A 253 -15.21 -48.62 15.05
N GLU A 254 -15.01 -47.31 15.04
CA GLU A 254 -14.83 -46.57 16.29
C GLU A 254 -15.33 -45.13 16.11
N GLU A 255 -16.35 -44.85 16.86
CA GLU A 255 -16.95 -43.54 17.11
C GLU A 255 -15.94 -42.66 17.89
N GLY A 256 -15.87 -41.41 17.52
CA GLY A 256 -15.12 -40.39 18.27
C GLY A 256 -15.71 -39.02 17.97
N GLU A 257 -16.80 -38.70 18.64
CA GLU A 257 -17.31 -37.32 18.76
C GLU A 257 -16.27 -36.51 19.53
N ASP A 258 -15.83 -35.40 18.99
CA ASP A 258 -15.24 -34.31 19.77
C ASP A 258 -15.70 -32.96 19.19
N ASP A 259 -16.77 -32.47 19.83
CA ASP A 259 -17.29 -31.12 19.70
C ASP A 259 -16.28 -30.13 20.30
N GLY A 260 -15.50 -29.48 19.44
CA GLY A 260 -14.62 -28.38 19.80
C GLY A 260 -15.07 -27.08 19.15
N GLU A 261 -16.12 -26.45 19.70
CA GLU A 261 -16.41 -25.04 19.43
C GLU A 261 -15.21 -24.22 19.92
N ASN A 262 -14.38 -23.77 19.00
CA ASN A 262 -13.35 -22.76 19.26
C ASN A 262 -13.81 -21.43 18.69
N ASP A 263 -14.56 -20.68 19.49
CA ASP A 263 -14.85 -19.26 19.32
C ASP A 263 -13.53 -18.47 19.45
N GLY A 264 -12.81 -18.42 18.36
CA GLY A 264 -11.61 -17.61 18.19
C GLY A 264 -11.97 -16.20 17.81
N SER A 265 -12.35 -15.36 18.78
CA SER A 265 -12.39 -13.90 18.58
C SER A 265 -11.03 -13.43 18.09
N ILE A 266 -10.97 -13.06 16.83
CA ILE A 266 -9.81 -12.40 16.20
C ILE A 266 -9.66 -11.06 16.89
N LYS A 267 -8.73 -10.96 17.80
CA LYS A 267 -8.21 -9.68 18.27
C LYS A 267 -7.37 -9.12 17.13
N ASP A 268 -7.84 -8.04 16.53
CA ASP A 268 -7.02 -7.19 15.66
C ASP A 268 -5.80 -6.72 16.44
N GLU A 269 -4.67 -7.43 16.27
CA GLU A 269 -3.39 -6.98 16.79
C GLU A 269 -2.88 -5.90 15.86
N ASP A 270 -2.79 -4.69 16.43
CA ASP A 270 -2.37 -3.45 15.83
C ASP A 270 -1.12 -3.58 14.96
N GLU A 271 -1.26 -3.21 13.69
CA GLU A 271 -0.13 -2.95 12.80
C GLU A 271 0.79 -1.88 13.42
N GLN A 272 2.03 -2.22 13.67
CA GLN A 272 3.07 -1.24 13.95
C GLN A 272 3.32 -0.44 12.67
N GLU A 273 2.68 0.72 12.53
CA GLU A 273 3.07 1.67 11.49
C GLU A 273 4.40 2.30 11.88
N GLU A 274 5.45 1.93 11.13
CA GLU A 274 6.73 2.61 11.22
C GLU A 274 6.63 4.04 10.72
N VAL A 275 7.24 4.91 11.49
CA VAL A 275 7.56 6.27 11.06
C VAL A 275 8.61 6.15 9.97
N GLU A 276 8.28 6.47 8.71
CA GLU A 276 9.27 6.57 7.63
C GLU A 276 10.41 7.49 8.06
N PRO A 277 11.68 7.06 7.94
CA PRO A 277 12.81 7.96 8.14
C PRO A 277 12.73 9.10 7.13
N GLU A 278 12.91 10.32 7.61
CA GLU A 278 13.02 11.50 6.73
C GLU A 278 14.15 11.25 5.72
N PRO A 279 13.97 11.62 4.44
CA PRO A 279 15.09 11.63 3.50
C PRO A 279 16.17 12.55 4.07
N GLU A 280 17.39 12.04 4.19
CA GLU A 280 18.58 12.80 4.60
C GLU A 280 18.62 14.10 3.83
N VAL A 281 18.63 15.21 4.58
CA VAL A 281 18.93 16.53 4.04
C VAL A 281 20.39 16.49 3.66
N GLU A 282 20.69 16.50 2.36
CA GLU A 282 22.06 16.69 1.87
C GLU A 282 22.68 17.91 2.57
N PRO A 283 23.92 17.80 3.10
CA PRO A 283 24.55 18.93 3.78
C PRO A 283 24.70 20.08 2.79
N GLU A 284 24.23 21.26 3.18
CA GLU A 284 24.41 22.49 2.40
C GLU A 284 25.90 22.68 2.08
N PRO A 285 26.27 23.01 0.83
CA PRO A 285 27.65 23.28 0.47
C PRO A 285 28.20 24.47 1.28
N GLU A 286 29.27 24.24 2.01
CA GLU A 286 29.96 25.25 2.79
C GLU A 286 30.29 26.48 1.92
N LYS A 287 29.86 27.66 2.38
CA LYS A 287 30.18 28.94 1.74
C LYS A 287 31.69 29.15 1.75
N PRO A 288 32.32 29.54 0.63
CA PRO A 288 33.76 29.74 0.58
C PRO A 288 34.21 30.85 1.54
N LYS A 289 35.14 30.50 2.45
CA LYS A 289 35.77 31.45 3.40
C LYS A 289 36.49 32.52 2.61
N LYS A 290 36.05 33.79 2.78
CA LYS A 290 36.75 34.99 2.26
C LYS A 290 38.16 35.06 2.86
N LYS A 291 39.19 34.90 2.02
CA LYS A 291 40.60 35.17 2.36
C LYS A 291 40.75 36.64 2.70
N GLY A 292 41.06 36.94 3.98
CA GLY A 292 41.37 38.27 4.45
C GLY A 292 42.60 38.84 3.74
N GLY A 293 42.41 39.94 3.03
CA GLY A 293 43.44 40.70 2.40
C GLY A 293 44.33 41.38 3.43
N ARG A 294 45.63 41.08 3.39
CA ARG A 294 46.69 41.66 4.22
C ARG A 294 47.01 43.07 3.72
N ARG A 295 46.59 44.09 4.48
CA ARG A 295 46.93 45.52 4.23
C ARG A 295 48.41 45.72 4.52
N LYS A 296 49.22 46.06 3.49
CA LYS A 296 50.58 46.64 3.67
C LYS A 296 50.46 48.09 4.05
N LYS A 297 51.10 48.46 5.18
CA LYS A 297 51.43 49.87 5.51
C LYS A 297 52.66 50.29 4.71
N ASN A 298 52.55 51.41 4.10
CA ASN A 298 53.64 52.40 3.90
C ASN A 298 53.12 53.71 4.43
#